data_5d7bb73ed6a333c10af5160ec096f427
#
_entry.id   5d7bb73ed6a333c10af5160ec096f427
#
_cell.length_a   1.000
_cell.length_b   1.000
_cell.length_c   1.000
_cell.angle_alpha   90.00
_cell.angle_beta   90.00
_cell.angle_gamma   90.00
#
_symmetry.space_group_name_H-M   'P 1'
#
loop_
_entity.id
_entity.type
_entity.pdbx_description
1 polymer ?
#
loop_
_entity_poly.entity_id
_entity_poly.type
_entity_poly.pdbx_seq_one_letter_code
_entity_poly.pdbx_strand_id
1 'polypeptide(L)'
;MFGTRIHGRGGQGVVTAAELLSVAAFDSGRHAQAFPSFGSERTGAPVVAYCRVSENPIRTREPIVAPDALVVCDASLLGLPEVLAGLTDADLDRTIRYTA
;
A
#
# COMPACT_ATOMS: atom_id res chain seq x y z
N MET A 1 -8.63 -1.46 12.40
CA MET A 1 -8.06 -2.01 11.15
C MET A 1 -6.95 -1.09 10.66
N PHE A 2 -5.81 -1.65 10.35
CA PHE A 2 -4.66 -0.89 9.84
C PHE A 2 -4.56 -1.09 8.33
N GLY A 3 -4.54 -0.02 7.56
CA GLY A 3 -4.49 -0.06 6.10
C GLY A 3 -3.19 0.51 5.57
N THR A 4 -2.52 -0.24 4.70
CA THR A 4 -1.30 0.18 4.00
C THR A 4 -1.58 0.24 2.51
N ARG A 5 -1.14 1.34 1.90
CA ARG A 5 -1.20 1.51 0.45
C ARG A 5 0.22 1.58 -0.09
N ILE A 6 0.51 0.72 -1.07
CA ILE A 6 1.86 0.59 -1.66
C ILE A 6 1.79 1.04 -3.10
N HIS A 7 2.55 2.07 -3.42
CA HIS A 7 2.67 2.61 -4.77
C HIS A 7 4.03 2.28 -5.37
N GLY A 8 4.05 1.93 -6.63
CA GLY A 8 5.27 1.67 -7.36
C GLY A 8 4.99 1.63 -8.84
N ARG A 9 5.94 1.11 -9.60
CA ARG A 9 5.78 0.87 -11.03
C ARG A 9 5.78 -0.62 -11.32
N GLY A 10 5.16 -0.99 -12.42
CA GLY A 10 5.15 -2.39 -12.85
C GLY A 10 6.56 -2.96 -12.87
N GLY A 11 6.73 -4.15 -12.28
CA GLY A 11 8.02 -4.81 -12.15
C GLY A 11 8.81 -4.51 -10.87
N GLN A 12 8.33 -3.61 -10.00
CA GLN A 12 9.01 -3.27 -8.75
C GLN A 12 8.59 -4.12 -7.54
N GLY A 13 7.74 -5.14 -7.76
CA GLY A 13 7.34 -6.03 -6.68
C GLY A 13 6.32 -5.45 -5.70
N VAL A 14 5.49 -4.52 -6.16
CA VAL A 14 4.47 -3.85 -5.32
C VAL A 14 3.47 -4.85 -4.74
N VAL A 15 2.95 -5.73 -5.58
CA VAL A 15 1.99 -6.76 -5.16
C VAL A 15 2.67 -7.76 -4.21
N THR A 16 3.89 -8.16 -4.53
CA THR A 16 4.68 -9.06 -3.68
C THR A 16 4.92 -8.44 -2.29
N ALA A 17 5.22 -7.16 -2.24
CA ALA A 17 5.41 -6.46 -0.96
C ALA A 17 4.13 -6.49 -0.11
N ALA A 18 2.96 -6.25 -0.72
CA ALA A 18 1.68 -6.32 -0.02
C ALA A 18 1.41 -7.74 0.50
N GLU A 19 1.70 -8.76 -0.30
CA GLU A 19 1.54 -10.16 0.10
C GLU A 19 2.46 -10.52 1.26
N LEU A 20 3.72 -10.08 1.23
CA LEU A 20 4.67 -10.33 2.33
C LEU A 20 4.21 -9.68 3.62
N LEU A 21 3.67 -8.47 3.57
CA LEU A 21 3.11 -7.81 4.74
C LEU A 21 1.93 -8.59 5.31
N SER A 22 1.07 -9.13 4.45
CA SER A 22 -0.08 -9.90 4.91
C SER A 22 0.35 -11.22 5.55
N VAL A 23 1.37 -11.88 5.01
CA VAL A 23 1.92 -13.11 5.60
C VAL A 23 2.52 -12.81 6.97
N ALA A 24 3.30 -11.75 7.11
CA ALA A 24 3.90 -11.36 8.37
C ALA A 24 2.83 -11.05 9.44
N ALA A 25 1.77 -10.35 9.05
CA ALA A 25 0.67 -10.05 9.96
C ALA A 25 -0.08 -11.32 10.38
N PHE A 26 -0.33 -12.22 9.46
CA PHE A 26 -0.98 -13.50 9.74
C PHE A 26 -0.14 -14.34 10.72
N ASP A 27 1.17 -14.41 10.48
CA ASP A 27 2.10 -15.14 11.37
C ASP A 27 2.15 -14.54 12.78
N SER A 28 1.83 -13.26 12.93
CA SER A 28 1.73 -12.61 14.24
C SER A 28 0.37 -12.81 14.93
N GLY A 29 -0.53 -13.58 14.33
CA GLY A 29 -1.84 -13.89 14.91
C GLY A 29 -2.95 -12.93 14.52
N ARG A 30 -2.73 -12.07 13.54
CA ARG A 30 -3.74 -11.13 13.04
C ARG A 30 -4.35 -11.60 11.74
N HIS A 31 -5.52 -11.06 11.42
CA HIS A 31 -6.12 -11.23 10.10
C HIS A 31 -5.48 -10.23 9.13
N ALA A 32 -5.21 -10.68 7.91
CA ALA A 32 -4.58 -9.84 6.91
C ALA A 32 -5.18 -10.11 5.54
N GLN A 33 -5.13 -9.08 4.69
CA GLN A 33 -5.61 -9.15 3.32
C GLN A 33 -4.68 -8.30 2.46
N ALA A 34 -4.25 -8.87 1.33
CA ALA A 34 -3.49 -8.13 0.33
C ALA A 34 -4.15 -8.30 -1.02
N PHE A 35 -4.26 -7.22 -1.77
CA PHE A 35 -4.83 -7.25 -3.11
C PHE A 35 -4.29 -6.10 -3.96
N PRO A 36 -4.14 -6.32 -5.29
CA PRO A 36 -3.76 -5.25 -6.19
C PRO A 36 -4.95 -4.37 -6.55
N SER A 37 -4.69 -3.16 -7.00
CA SER A 37 -5.71 -2.38 -7.67
C SER A 37 -5.94 -2.97 -9.06
N PHE A 38 -7.21 -3.02 -9.47
CA PHE A 38 -7.57 -3.55 -10.78
C PHE A 38 -7.35 -2.48 -11.84
N GLY A 39 -6.29 -2.64 -12.61
CA GLY A 39 -5.93 -1.81 -13.75
C GLY A 39 -4.96 -2.55 -14.64
N SER A 40 -4.72 -2.04 -15.84
CA SER A 40 -3.74 -2.65 -16.75
C SER A 40 -2.35 -2.52 -16.18
N GLU A 41 -1.79 -3.61 -15.71
CA GLU A 41 -0.42 -3.63 -15.24
C GLU A 41 0.51 -3.73 -16.44
N ARG A 42 1.42 -2.76 -16.57
CA ARG A 42 2.46 -2.75 -17.58
C ARG A 42 3.78 -2.41 -16.92
N THR A 43 4.87 -2.97 -17.43
CA THR A 43 6.20 -2.62 -16.97
C THR A 43 6.41 -1.11 -17.05
N GLY A 44 6.77 -0.49 -15.93
CA GLY A 44 6.99 0.95 -15.82
C GLY A 44 5.74 1.79 -15.57
N ALA A 45 4.52 1.24 -15.72
CA ALA A 45 3.29 1.96 -15.41
C ALA A 45 3.08 2.05 -13.89
N PRO A 46 2.44 3.11 -13.37
CA PRO A 46 2.09 3.20 -11.96
C PRO A 46 1.15 2.05 -11.55
N VAL A 47 1.45 1.40 -10.44
CA VAL A 47 0.63 0.33 -9.85
C VAL A 47 0.43 0.58 -8.38
N VAL A 48 -0.68 0.09 -7.84
CA VAL A 48 -1.01 0.22 -6.42
C VAL A 48 -1.41 -1.14 -5.88
N ALA A 49 -0.95 -1.46 -4.69
CA ALA A 49 -1.42 -2.61 -3.94
C ALA A 49 -1.83 -2.19 -2.55
N TYR A 50 -2.72 -2.95 -1.95
CA TYR A 50 -3.28 -2.67 -0.65
C TYR A 50 -3.02 -3.83 0.30
N CYS A 51 -2.79 -3.50 1.57
CA CYS A 51 -2.72 -4.49 2.63
C CYS A 51 -3.54 -3.99 3.82
N ARG A 52 -4.47 -4.80 4.29
CA ARG A 52 -5.22 -4.54 5.52
C ARG A 52 -4.82 -5.55 6.58
N VAL A 53 -4.65 -5.06 7.79
CA VAL A 53 -4.35 -5.88 8.97
C VAL A 53 -5.37 -5.55 10.04
N SER A 54 -5.95 -6.57 10.67
CA SER A 54 -6.98 -6.39 11.69
C SER A 54 -6.91 -7.52 12.71
N GLU A 55 -7.35 -7.24 13.92
CA GLU A 55 -7.55 -8.28 14.94
C GLU A 55 -8.82 -9.09 14.69
N ASN A 56 -9.71 -8.59 13.85
CA ASN A 56 -10.96 -9.23 13.46
C ASN A 56 -10.93 -9.64 11.99
N PRO A 57 -11.76 -10.64 11.58
CA PRO A 57 -11.82 -11.01 10.17
C PRO A 57 -12.14 -9.83 9.24
N ILE A 58 -11.44 -9.77 8.12
CA ILE A 58 -11.59 -8.70 7.14
C ILE A 58 -12.56 -9.16 6.05
N ARG A 59 -13.63 -8.38 5.84
CA ARG A 59 -14.70 -8.73 4.91
C ARG A 59 -14.85 -7.76 3.74
N THR A 60 -14.01 -6.74 3.67
CA THR A 60 -14.05 -5.76 2.59
C THR A 60 -12.87 -5.94 1.65
N ARG A 61 -13.06 -5.61 0.36
CA ARG A 61 -11.99 -5.53 -0.65
C ARG A 61 -11.99 -4.17 -1.33
N GLU A 62 -12.52 -3.17 -0.67
CA GLU A 62 -12.52 -1.82 -1.19
C GLU A 62 -11.11 -1.22 -1.17
N PRO A 63 -10.77 -0.36 -2.15
CA PRO A 63 -9.53 0.40 -2.11
C PRO A 63 -9.37 1.17 -0.80
N ILE A 64 -8.14 1.32 -0.35
CA ILE A 64 -7.83 2.07 0.86
C ILE A 64 -7.67 3.54 0.48
N VAL A 65 -8.66 4.35 0.83
CA VAL A 65 -8.71 5.77 0.49
C VAL A 65 -7.90 6.61 1.46
N ALA A 66 -7.93 6.25 2.75
CA ALA A 66 -7.21 6.94 3.81
C ALA A 66 -6.26 5.94 4.50
N PRO A 67 -5.05 5.73 3.98
CA PRO A 67 -4.14 4.74 4.53
C PRO A 67 -3.54 5.20 5.86
N ASP A 68 -3.26 4.23 6.74
CA ASP A 68 -2.50 4.45 7.96
C ASP A 68 -1.00 4.47 7.69
N ALA A 69 -0.58 3.78 6.64
CA ALA A 69 0.80 3.78 6.17
C ALA A 69 0.83 3.86 4.65
N LEU A 70 1.79 4.57 4.13
CA LEU A 70 2.01 4.71 2.69
C LEU A 70 3.43 4.29 2.37
N VAL A 71 3.57 3.38 1.41
CA VAL A 71 4.87 2.96 0.89
C VAL A 71 4.94 3.39 -0.58
N VAL A 72 6.00 4.10 -0.94
CA VAL A 72 6.23 4.53 -2.32
C VAL A 72 7.57 3.96 -2.77
N CYS A 73 7.52 3.03 -3.71
CA CYS A 73 8.72 2.33 -4.19
C CYS A 73 9.50 3.13 -5.23
N ASP A 74 8.88 4.14 -5.82
CA ASP A 74 9.51 4.98 -6.85
C ASP A 74 9.23 6.44 -6.54
N ALA A 75 10.27 7.19 -6.25
CA ALA A 75 10.17 8.60 -5.86
C ALA A 75 9.50 9.49 -6.91
N SER A 76 9.58 9.12 -8.19
CA SER A 76 8.92 9.87 -9.26
C SER A 76 7.40 9.91 -9.12
N LEU A 77 6.81 8.95 -8.40
CA LEU A 77 5.38 8.89 -8.17
C LEU A 77 4.88 9.92 -7.15
N LEU A 78 5.77 10.50 -6.35
CA LEU A 78 5.39 11.50 -5.35
C LEU A 78 4.79 12.77 -5.94
N GLY A 79 5.01 13.01 -7.22
CA GLY A 79 4.38 14.12 -7.95
C GLY A 79 2.93 13.85 -8.36
N LEU A 80 2.42 12.63 -8.21
CA LEU A 80 1.06 12.29 -8.58
C LEU A 80 0.10 12.56 -7.41
N PRO A 81 -0.99 13.32 -7.63
CA PRO A 81 -1.94 13.64 -6.55
C PRO A 81 -2.53 12.41 -5.87
N GLU A 82 -2.81 11.36 -6.61
CA GLU A 82 -3.43 10.13 -6.08
C GLU A 82 -2.52 9.38 -5.11
N VAL A 83 -1.21 9.55 -5.20
CA VAL A 83 -0.24 8.85 -4.34
C VAL A 83 -0.36 9.34 -2.90
N LEU A 84 -0.53 10.64 -2.69
CA LEU A 84 -0.63 11.24 -1.36
C LEU A 84 -2.08 11.45 -0.92
N ALA A 85 -3.06 11.04 -1.74
CA ALA A 85 -4.47 11.20 -1.42
C ALA A 85 -4.84 10.48 -0.13
N GLY A 86 -5.64 11.12 0.71
CA GLY A 86 -6.10 10.56 1.98
C GLY A 86 -5.13 10.77 3.15
N LEU A 87 -3.97 11.40 2.92
CA LEU A 87 -3.04 11.77 3.98
C LEU A 87 -3.31 13.19 4.46
N THR A 88 -3.11 13.40 5.76
CA THR A 88 -3.14 14.74 6.36
C THR A 88 -1.73 15.34 6.36
N ASP A 89 -1.61 16.65 6.64
CA ASP A 89 -0.29 17.28 6.78
C ASP A 89 0.50 16.64 7.93
N ALA A 90 -0.18 16.24 9.02
CA ALA A 90 0.46 15.55 10.13
C ALA A 90 1.00 14.17 9.70
N ASP A 91 0.29 13.46 8.83
CA ASP A 91 0.75 12.18 8.28
C ASP A 91 1.99 12.37 7.41
N LEU A 92 2.02 13.43 6.60
CA LEU A 92 3.17 13.75 5.75
C LEU A 92 4.41 14.07 6.58
N ASP A 93 4.25 14.72 7.72
CA ASP A 93 5.36 15.03 8.63
C ASP A 93 5.97 13.78 9.27
N ARG A 94 5.21 12.69 9.34
CA ARG A 94 5.67 11.41 9.89
C ARG A 94 6.23 10.46 8.82
N THR A 95 6.19 10.86 7.57
CA THR A 95 6.59 9.98 6.47
C THR A 95 8.09 9.74 6.48
N ILE A 96 8.46 8.46 6.50
CA ILE A 96 9.84 8.02 6.31
C ILE A 96 10.02 7.74 4.83
N ARG A 97 10.97 8.42 4.20
CA ARG A 97 11.25 8.25 2.79
C ARG A 97 12.53 7.46 2.61
N TYR A 98 12.42 6.36 1.87
CA TYR A 98 13.58 5.64 1.40
C TYR A 98 13.77 5.95 -0.08
N THR A 99 14.90 6.55 -0.39
CA THR A 99 15.37 6.69 -1.78
C THR A 99 16.52 5.70 -1.96
N ALA A 100 16.28 4.74 -2.80
CA ALA A 100 17.35 3.83 -3.21
C ALA A 100 18.15 4.46 -4.35
#